data_458ad85473dc6738019d79dac2df67fd
#
_entry.id   458ad85473dc6738019d79dac2df67fd
#
_cell.length_a   1.000
_cell.length_b   1.000
_cell.length_c   1.000
_cell.angle_alpha   90.00
_cell.angle_beta   90.00
_cell.angle_gamma   90.00
#
_symmetry.space_group_name_H-M   'P 1'
#
loop_
_entity.id
_entity.type
_entity.pdbx_description
1 polymer ?
#
loop_
_entity_poly.entity_id
_entity_poly.type
_entity_poly.pdbx_seq_one_letter_code
_entity_poly.pdbx_strand_id
1 'polypeptide(L)'
;MCGSEEPRRGLSAPGPTLLLGLLLSAAPSGVLGEETRQVSLEVSPDWPVPHLLHIRAVGTNSTLHYVWSSLGPPAVLLVATNTPNSTLSIDWVRLLSSEPDGGLMVLPKDSIQFSSALVFTRLFEFDSTNTSDTAEKPPGKPYTPYSLANFSWSNITDSLDPATLSATFRGHPTHDPTRAFANGSLALRVQAFSRTSRPAQPPRLLHTADTCQLEVALVGASPRGNRSLFGLEVATVGQRPDCPSAQKRYSIDDEYTPAIFQMDQLLWGPLPSGFAQWRPVAFSQKQGGRDSAMHCQASPLYPTLACLLPKSPIIQGFFGSWNNFCVFNLTFGASTGPGYWDQHYLSWSMVLGMGSPPVDALSPLVLSIMAVALGGPGLMLLAGGLFLLLGHKRHSEYQPIN
;
A
#
# COMPACT_ATOMS: atom_id res chain seq x y z
N MET A 1 45.32 -64.32 35.09
CA MET A 1 44.02 -64.85 34.69
C MET A 1 43.20 -63.67 34.22
N CYS A 2 42.79 -63.73 32.98
CA CYS A 2 41.84 -62.89 32.26
C CYS A 2 41.91 -61.37 32.40
N GLY A 3 42.60 -60.74 31.44
CA GLY A 3 42.41 -59.37 31.04
C GLY A 3 41.20 -59.22 30.12
N SER A 4 40.49 -58.16 30.28
CA SER A 4 39.48 -57.69 29.30
C SER A 4 39.93 -56.36 28.77
N GLU A 5 40.27 -56.33 27.45
CA GLU A 5 40.56 -55.16 26.69
C GLU A 5 39.24 -54.46 26.36
N GLU A 6 39.15 -53.14 26.65
CA GLU A 6 38.12 -52.24 26.13
C GLU A 6 38.52 -51.66 24.78
N PRO A 7 37.63 -51.62 23.77
CA PRO A 7 37.94 -50.99 22.50
C PRO A 7 37.69 -49.45 22.56
N ARG A 8 38.72 -48.68 22.25
CA ARG A 8 38.68 -47.21 22.04
C ARG A 8 37.75 -46.90 20.86
N ARG A 9 36.65 -46.24 21.15
CA ARG A 9 35.80 -45.60 20.11
C ARG A 9 36.51 -44.35 19.57
N GLY A 10 36.92 -44.42 18.31
CA GLY A 10 37.38 -43.25 17.57
C GLY A 10 36.21 -42.27 17.32
N LEU A 11 36.33 -41.01 17.77
CA LEU A 11 35.48 -39.94 17.35
C LEU A 11 35.81 -39.60 15.87
N SER A 12 34.95 -40.03 14.99
CA SER A 12 34.96 -39.50 13.61
C SER A 12 34.45 -38.06 13.62
N ALA A 13 35.24 -37.13 13.12
CA ALA A 13 34.84 -35.75 12.91
C ALA A 13 33.63 -35.68 11.93
N PRO A 14 32.60 -34.89 12.21
CA PRO A 14 31.50 -34.76 11.29
C PRO A 14 31.96 -34.08 10.00
N GLY A 15 31.75 -34.76 8.88
CA GLY A 15 32.13 -34.29 7.56
C GLY A 15 31.34 -33.02 7.12
N PRO A 16 31.79 -32.35 6.08
CA PRO A 16 31.24 -31.08 5.62
C PRO A 16 29.76 -31.13 5.17
N THR A 17 29.19 -32.31 5.01
CA THR A 17 27.79 -32.54 4.68
C THR A 17 26.81 -32.17 5.79
N LEU A 18 27.22 -32.19 7.06
CA LEU A 18 26.39 -31.78 8.21
C LEU A 18 26.22 -30.27 8.31
N LEU A 19 27.22 -29.48 7.86
CA LEU A 19 27.15 -28.01 7.87
C LEU A 19 26.24 -27.49 6.75
N LEU A 20 26.18 -28.17 5.62
CA LEU A 20 25.27 -27.80 4.51
C LEU A 20 23.81 -28.11 4.87
N GLY A 21 23.56 -29.19 5.62
CA GLY A 21 22.23 -29.52 6.13
C GLY A 21 21.68 -28.53 7.16
N LEU A 22 22.55 -27.94 8.00
CA LEU A 22 22.16 -26.92 8.99
C LEU A 22 21.84 -25.55 8.35
N LEU A 23 22.47 -25.21 7.23
CA LEU A 23 22.17 -23.98 6.48
C LEU A 23 20.85 -24.10 5.67
N LEU A 24 20.49 -25.31 5.24
CA LEU A 24 19.21 -25.56 4.56
C LEU A 24 18.02 -25.68 5.53
N SER A 25 18.25 -26.00 6.79
CA SER A 25 17.18 -26.09 7.80
C SER A 25 16.81 -24.74 8.42
N ALA A 26 17.54 -23.67 8.15
CA ALA A 26 17.22 -22.30 8.54
C ALA A 26 16.33 -21.56 7.51
N ALA A 27 15.81 -22.25 6.49
CA ALA A 27 14.74 -21.71 5.68
C ALA A 27 13.51 -21.55 6.59
N PRO A 28 12.91 -20.35 6.70
CA PRO A 28 11.69 -20.20 7.49
C PRO A 28 10.63 -21.14 6.91
N SER A 29 10.21 -22.10 7.72
CA SER A 29 9.10 -23.03 7.43
C SER A 29 7.79 -22.25 7.48
N GLY A 30 7.59 -21.33 6.55
CA GLY A 30 6.42 -20.48 6.38
C GLY A 30 5.80 -20.68 5.02
N VAL A 31 5.58 -21.92 4.61
CA VAL A 31 4.49 -22.23 3.70
C VAL A 31 3.23 -22.33 4.56
N LEU A 32 2.85 -21.23 5.18
CA LEU A 32 1.45 -20.97 5.50
C LEU A 32 0.75 -20.97 4.16
N GLY A 33 -0.24 -21.85 3.99
CA GLY A 33 -1.00 -21.96 2.74
C GLY A 33 -1.45 -20.55 2.33
N GLU A 34 -1.21 -20.20 1.07
CA GLU A 34 -1.59 -18.91 0.49
C GLU A 34 -3.08 -18.70 0.74
N GLU A 35 -3.41 -17.69 1.55
CA GLU A 35 -4.80 -17.42 1.89
C GLU A 35 -5.49 -16.87 0.64
N THR A 36 -6.47 -17.62 0.14
CA THR A 36 -7.27 -17.23 -1.01
C THR A 36 -8.66 -16.82 -0.57
N ARG A 37 -9.23 -15.80 -1.24
CA ARG A 37 -10.61 -15.38 -1.02
C ARG A 37 -11.43 -15.49 -2.30
N GLN A 38 -12.70 -15.78 -2.15
CA GLN A 38 -13.67 -15.63 -3.24
C GLN A 38 -14.09 -14.16 -3.30
N VAL A 39 -13.73 -13.49 -4.41
CA VAL A 39 -14.00 -12.06 -4.59
C VAL A 39 -15.13 -11.87 -5.59
N SER A 40 -16.10 -11.05 -5.24
CA SER A 40 -17.18 -10.59 -6.13
C SER A 40 -17.22 -9.07 -6.19
N LEU A 41 -17.55 -8.54 -7.37
CA LEU A 41 -17.83 -7.14 -7.60
C LEU A 41 -19.34 -6.96 -7.76
N GLU A 42 -19.94 -6.16 -6.90
CA GLU A 42 -21.38 -5.91 -6.87
C GLU A 42 -21.63 -4.42 -7.10
N VAL A 43 -22.43 -4.13 -8.12
CA VAL A 43 -22.95 -2.78 -8.39
C VAL A 43 -24.45 -2.84 -8.23
N SER A 44 -25.05 -1.87 -7.55
CA SER A 44 -26.49 -1.88 -7.34
C SER A 44 -27.23 -1.62 -8.66
N PRO A 45 -28.01 -2.60 -9.17
CA PRO A 45 -28.72 -2.50 -10.44
C PRO A 45 -29.92 -1.54 -10.37
N ASP A 46 -30.46 -1.27 -9.16
CA ASP A 46 -31.69 -0.50 -8.95
C ASP A 46 -31.46 1.03 -8.89
N TRP A 47 -30.21 1.46 -9.12
CA TRP A 47 -29.84 2.86 -9.02
C TRP A 47 -29.78 3.52 -10.41
N PRO A 48 -30.35 4.72 -10.62
CA PRO A 48 -30.37 5.38 -11.92
C PRO A 48 -28.96 5.76 -12.43
N VAL A 49 -28.01 5.97 -11.50
CA VAL A 49 -26.58 6.13 -11.81
C VAL A 49 -25.78 5.38 -10.73
N PRO A 50 -25.10 4.30 -11.07
CA PRO A 50 -24.35 3.55 -10.07
C PRO A 50 -23.10 4.34 -9.65
N HIS A 51 -23.18 4.88 -8.44
CA HIS A 51 -22.12 5.62 -7.76
C HIS A 51 -21.45 4.83 -6.65
N LEU A 52 -21.81 3.55 -6.51
CA LEU A 52 -21.32 2.68 -5.45
C LEU A 52 -20.88 1.34 -6.03
N LEU A 53 -19.69 0.91 -5.67
CA LEU A 53 -19.15 -0.41 -5.94
C LEU A 53 -18.91 -1.12 -4.63
N HIS A 54 -19.51 -2.28 -4.45
CA HIS A 54 -19.22 -3.17 -3.34
C HIS A 54 -18.32 -4.31 -3.82
N ILE A 55 -17.16 -4.42 -3.22
CA ILE A 55 -16.24 -5.55 -3.39
C ILE A 55 -16.37 -6.41 -2.16
N ARG A 56 -16.82 -7.65 -2.34
CA ARG A 56 -16.99 -8.64 -1.27
C ARG A 56 -15.93 -9.72 -1.43
N ALA A 57 -15.03 -9.87 -0.45
CA ALA A 57 -13.96 -10.86 -0.45
C ALA A 57 -14.18 -11.84 0.71
N VAL A 58 -14.68 -13.04 0.38
CA VAL A 58 -15.06 -14.09 1.34
C VAL A 58 -13.89 -15.04 1.55
N GLY A 59 -13.47 -15.17 2.79
CA GLY A 59 -12.50 -16.16 3.26
C GLY A 59 -13.22 -17.30 4.00
N THR A 60 -12.44 -18.21 4.59
CA THR A 60 -12.95 -19.39 5.31
C THR A 60 -13.86 -19.01 6.50
N ASN A 61 -13.41 -18.03 7.32
CA ASN A 61 -14.12 -17.62 8.55
C ASN A 61 -14.33 -16.11 8.63
N SER A 62 -14.15 -15.38 7.53
CA SER A 62 -14.21 -13.92 7.53
C SER A 62 -14.63 -13.39 6.17
N THR A 63 -15.17 -12.17 6.15
CA THR A 63 -15.46 -11.44 4.92
C THR A 63 -14.91 -10.03 5.04
N LEU A 64 -14.33 -9.55 3.95
CA LEU A 64 -13.93 -8.16 3.79
C LEU A 64 -14.90 -7.48 2.82
N HIS A 65 -15.40 -6.33 3.22
CA HIS A 65 -16.25 -5.48 2.42
C HIS A 65 -15.51 -4.20 2.12
N TYR A 66 -15.22 -3.94 0.84
CA TYR A 66 -14.72 -2.66 0.35
C TYR A 66 -15.87 -1.96 -0.37
N VAL A 67 -16.36 -0.88 0.21
CA VAL A 67 -17.44 -0.10 -0.40
C VAL A 67 -16.85 1.19 -0.95
N TRP A 68 -16.73 1.25 -2.28
CA TRP A 68 -16.26 2.42 -3.00
C TRP A 68 -17.43 3.27 -3.45
N SER A 69 -17.34 4.57 -3.29
CA SER A 69 -18.41 5.48 -3.65
C SER A 69 -17.87 6.77 -4.26
N SER A 70 -18.58 7.27 -5.27
CA SER A 70 -18.44 8.61 -5.82
C SER A 70 -19.65 9.51 -5.49
N LEU A 71 -20.45 9.13 -4.51
CA LEU A 71 -21.48 9.99 -3.92
C LEU A 71 -20.81 11.05 -3.05
N GLY A 72 -20.81 12.31 -3.48
CA GLY A 72 -20.00 13.35 -2.88
C GLY A 72 -18.51 13.17 -3.20
N PRO A 73 -17.59 13.40 -2.24
CA PRO A 73 -16.18 13.12 -2.45
C PRO A 73 -15.96 11.61 -2.55
N PRO A 74 -15.06 11.16 -3.46
CA PRO A 74 -14.75 9.74 -3.56
C PRO A 74 -14.26 9.18 -2.22
N ALA A 75 -14.80 8.03 -1.86
CA ALA A 75 -14.49 7.40 -0.58
C ALA A 75 -14.44 5.89 -0.70
N VAL A 76 -13.65 5.26 0.17
CA VAL A 76 -13.67 3.83 0.40
C VAL A 76 -13.91 3.54 1.87
N LEU A 77 -14.86 2.65 2.13
CA LEU A 77 -15.11 2.07 3.44
C LEU A 77 -14.63 0.62 3.43
N LEU A 78 -13.76 0.26 4.35
CA LEU A 78 -13.32 -1.11 4.61
C LEU A 78 -13.98 -1.60 5.89
N VAL A 79 -14.69 -2.72 5.79
CA VAL A 79 -15.29 -3.42 6.95
C VAL A 79 -14.85 -4.87 6.93
N ALA A 80 -14.27 -5.34 8.04
CA ALA A 80 -13.88 -6.73 8.23
C ALA A 80 -14.81 -7.39 9.25
N THR A 81 -15.30 -8.59 8.92
CA THR A 81 -16.19 -9.39 9.76
C THR A 81 -15.58 -10.76 10.05
N ASN A 82 -15.99 -11.38 11.15
CA ASN A 82 -15.56 -12.74 11.55
C ASN A 82 -16.51 -13.84 11.08
N THR A 83 -17.24 -13.59 10.00
CA THR A 83 -18.15 -14.58 9.39
C THR A 83 -18.06 -14.54 7.86
N PRO A 84 -18.18 -15.69 7.18
CA PRO A 84 -18.22 -15.72 5.71
C PRO A 84 -19.58 -15.26 5.15
N ASN A 85 -20.61 -15.16 5.99
CA ASN A 85 -21.99 -14.91 5.58
C ASN A 85 -22.44 -13.46 5.76
N SER A 86 -21.50 -12.53 6.08
CA SER A 86 -21.88 -11.13 6.21
C SER A 86 -22.26 -10.52 4.86
N THR A 87 -23.20 -9.57 4.93
CA THR A 87 -23.77 -8.90 3.76
C THR A 87 -23.82 -7.40 3.98
N LEU A 88 -23.74 -6.64 2.90
CA LEU A 88 -23.96 -5.20 2.89
C LEU A 88 -25.46 -4.92 2.72
N SER A 89 -26.01 -4.08 3.58
CA SER A 89 -27.39 -3.59 3.52
C SER A 89 -27.39 -2.09 3.32
N ILE A 90 -28.13 -1.61 2.31
CA ILE A 90 -28.19 -0.19 1.95
C ILE A 90 -29.66 0.25 1.95
N ASP A 91 -29.97 1.24 2.78
CA ASP A 91 -31.20 2.00 2.70
C ASP A 91 -30.94 3.27 1.88
N TRP A 92 -31.27 3.20 0.60
CA TRP A 92 -31.02 4.28 -0.35
C TRP A 92 -31.74 5.58 -0.02
N VAL A 93 -32.98 5.49 0.47
CA VAL A 93 -33.77 6.67 0.84
C VAL A 93 -33.06 7.41 1.96
N ARG A 94 -32.60 6.68 2.94
CA ARG A 94 -31.89 7.22 4.08
C ARG A 94 -30.48 7.70 3.73
N LEU A 95 -29.74 6.89 2.98
CA LEU A 95 -28.35 7.21 2.56
C LEU A 95 -28.26 8.53 1.79
N LEU A 96 -29.28 8.86 1.00
CA LEU A 96 -29.33 10.09 0.20
C LEU A 96 -30.08 11.23 0.88
N SER A 97 -30.59 11.01 2.08
CA SER A 97 -31.22 12.08 2.86
C SER A 97 -30.17 13.05 3.42
N SER A 98 -30.64 14.13 4.02
CA SER A 98 -29.78 15.06 4.77
C SER A 98 -29.14 14.42 6.01
N GLU A 99 -29.70 13.32 6.50
CA GLU A 99 -29.25 12.56 7.68
C GLU A 99 -29.06 11.08 7.33
N PRO A 100 -27.95 10.72 6.68
CA PRO A 100 -27.72 9.38 6.16
C PRO A 100 -27.35 8.33 7.22
N ASP A 101 -27.28 8.70 8.50
CA ASP A 101 -26.91 7.81 9.61
C ASP A 101 -27.74 6.51 9.63
N GLY A 102 -27.04 5.36 9.61
CA GLY A 102 -27.64 4.04 9.48
C GLY A 102 -28.17 3.69 8.09
N GLY A 103 -27.95 4.52 7.08
CA GLY A 103 -28.32 4.23 5.69
C GLY A 103 -27.42 3.19 5.02
N LEU A 104 -26.27 2.86 5.62
CA LEU A 104 -25.37 1.82 5.15
C LEU A 104 -24.93 0.96 6.34
N MET A 105 -25.10 -0.34 6.25
CA MET A 105 -24.79 -1.28 7.33
C MET A 105 -24.22 -2.59 6.80
N VAL A 106 -23.33 -3.21 7.58
CA VAL A 106 -22.89 -4.59 7.37
C VAL A 106 -23.55 -5.47 8.43
N LEU A 107 -24.16 -6.55 7.98
CA LEU A 107 -24.92 -7.48 8.84
C LEU A 107 -24.26 -8.87 8.86
N PRO A 108 -24.28 -9.56 10.01
CA PRO A 108 -24.74 -9.09 11.33
C PRO A 108 -23.75 -8.09 11.94
N LYS A 109 -24.25 -7.09 12.67
CA LYS A 109 -23.44 -6.00 13.23
C LYS A 109 -22.39 -6.47 14.26
N ASP A 110 -22.72 -7.49 15.02
CA ASP A 110 -21.85 -8.12 16.03
C ASP A 110 -20.67 -8.88 15.42
N SER A 111 -20.71 -9.18 14.13
CA SER A 111 -19.61 -9.81 13.42
C SER A 111 -18.50 -8.83 13.02
N ILE A 112 -18.73 -7.53 13.11
CA ILE A 112 -17.75 -6.52 12.69
C ILE A 112 -16.58 -6.48 13.67
N GLN A 113 -15.38 -6.79 13.16
CA GLN A 113 -14.14 -6.76 13.94
C GLN A 113 -13.38 -5.45 13.75
N PHE A 114 -13.44 -4.92 12.55
CA PHE A 114 -12.71 -3.71 12.17
C PHE A 114 -13.47 -2.93 11.11
N SER A 115 -13.42 -1.60 11.21
CA SER A 115 -13.83 -0.71 10.12
C SER A 115 -12.98 0.54 10.07
N SER A 116 -12.68 0.98 8.84
CA SER A 116 -12.00 2.24 8.54
C SER A 116 -12.43 2.77 7.20
N ALA A 117 -12.17 4.05 6.96
CA ALA A 117 -12.45 4.66 5.67
C ALA A 117 -11.41 5.68 5.28
N LEU A 118 -11.28 5.89 3.96
CA LEU A 118 -10.52 6.97 3.34
C LEU A 118 -11.45 7.80 2.47
N VAL A 119 -11.32 9.11 2.54
CA VAL A 119 -12.10 10.07 1.75
C VAL A 119 -11.13 11.00 1.03
N PHE A 120 -11.24 11.08 -0.28
CA PHE A 120 -10.46 11.99 -1.13
C PHE A 120 -11.20 13.31 -1.24
N THR A 121 -10.75 14.32 -0.54
CA THR A 121 -11.53 15.55 -0.31
C THR A 121 -11.22 16.67 -1.29
N ARG A 122 -9.93 16.88 -1.60
CA ARG A 122 -9.49 18.00 -2.44
C ARG A 122 -8.31 17.62 -3.32
N LEU A 123 -8.29 18.17 -4.52
CA LEU A 123 -7.14 18.18 -5.42
C LEU A 123 -6.52 19.58 -5.36
N PHE A 124 -5.26 19.67 -4.96
CA PHE A 124 -4.47 20.91 -4.92
C PHE A 124 -3.64 21.07 -6.17
N GLU A 125 -3.36 22.31 -6.50
CA GLU A 125 -2.38 22.71 -7.48
C GLU A 125 -1.51 23.83 -6.92
N PHE A 126 -0.19 23.72 -7.07
CA PHE A 126 0.79 24.66 -6.55
C PHE A 126 1.67 25.18 -7.68
N ASP A 127 1.99 26.46 -7.69
CA ASP A 127 2.99 27.03 -8.60
C ASP A 127 4.38 26.85 -8.00
N SER A 128 5.24 26.08 -8.68
CA SER A 128 6.59 25.75 -8.21
C SER A 128 7.66 26.79 -8.61
N THR A 129 7.31 27.87 -9.29
CA THR A 129 8.28 28.80 -9.90
C THR A 129 9.05 29.67 -8.88
N ASN A 130 8.68 29.69 -7.61
CA ASN A 130 9.17 30.65 -6.61
C ASN A 130 9.60 30.04 -5.27
N THR A 131 10.16 28.82 -5.21
CA THR A 131 10.52 28.23 -3.92
C THR A 131 11.99 27.83 -3.80
N SER A 132 12.62 28.31 -2.73
CA SER A 132 13.74 27.63 -2.09
C SER A 132 13.25 26.34 -1.46
N ASP A 133 13.74 25.19 -1.94
CA ASP A 133 13.43 23.85 -1.46
C ASP A 133 13.82 23.67 0.02
N THR A 134 12.88 23.94 0.94
CA THR A 134 12.96 23.45 2.30
C THR A 134 11.89 22.37 2.47
N ALA A 135 12.31 21.19 2.89
CA ALA A 135 11.53 19.94 2.92
C ALA A 135 10.27 19.95 3.80
N GLU A 136 9.95 21.05 4.48
CA GLU A 136 8.83 21.13 5.42
C GLU A 136 7.61 21.91 4.92
N LYS A 137 7.68 22.54 3.76
CA LYS A 137 6.60 23.39 3.26
C LYS A 137 6.17 22.96 1.86
N PRO A 138 4.85 22.91 1.53
CA PRO A 138 4.42 22.60 0.18
C PRO A 138 5.08 23.60 -0.79
N PRO A 139 5.63 23.10 -1.91
CA PRO A 139 6.36 23.93 -2.85
C PRO A 139 5.40 24.88 -3.56
N GLY A 140 5.59 26.19 -3.37
CA GLY A 140 4.96 27.22 -4.16
C GLY A 140 3.67 27.84 -3.62
N LYS A 141 3.12 28.78 -4.39
CA LYS A 141 1.85 29.45 -4.09
C LYS A 141 0.69 28.53 -4.46
N PRO A 142 -0.22 28.20 -3.52
CA PRO A 142 -1.37 27.36 -3.85
C PRO A 142 -2.39 28.14 -4.70
N TYR A 143 -2.93 27.48 -5.71
CA TYR A 143 -4.16 27.89 -6.38
C TYR A 143 -5.38 27.46 -5.57
N THR A 144 -6.56 28.02 -5.90
CA THR A 144 -7.81 27.55 -5.29
C THR A 144 -7.98 26.06 -5.53
N PRO A 145 -8.13 25.24 -4.48
CA PRO A 145 -8.24 23.79 -4.62
C PRO A 145 -9.56 23.38 -5.26
N TYR A 146 -9.54 22.27 -5.96
CA TYR A 146 -10.75 21.63 -6.45
C TYR A 146 -11.33 20.72 -5.36
N SER A 147 -12.59 20.97 -4.96
CA SER A 147 -13.31 20.06 -4.07
C SER A 147 -13.79 18.85 -4.87
N LEU A 148 -13.38 17.65 -4.47
CA LEU A 148 -13.77 16.42 -5.16
C LEU A 148 -15.25 16.06 -4.94
N ALA A 149 -15.91 16.67 -3.94
CA ALA A 149 -17.37 16.60 -3.80
C ALA A 149 -18.13 17.29 -4.93
N ASN A 150 -17.47 18.25 -5.61
CA ASN A 150 -18.04 19.01 -6.72
C ASN A 150 -17.57 18.48 -8.08
N PHE A 151 -17.27 17.20 -8.16
CA PHE A 151 -16.98 16.50 -9.40
C PHE A 151 -18.20 15.74 -9.90
N SER A 152 -18.39 15.73 -11.20
CA SER A 152 -19.30 14.81 -11.88
C SER A 152 -18.51 13.54 -12.21
N TRP A 153 -18.94 12.42 -11.71
CA TRP A 153 -18.29 11.11 -11.87
C TRP A 153 -19.00 10.26 -12.90
N SER A 154 -18.23 9.52 -13.71
CA SER A 154 -18.77 8.58 -14.68
C SER A 154 -19.47 7.41 -14.02
N ASN A 155 -20.34 6.76 -14.77
CA ASN A 155 -20.95 5.50 -14.36
C ASN A 155 -19.87 4.42 -14.23
N ILE A 156 -19.83 3.76 -13.08
CA ILE A 156 -18.84 2.71 -12.80
C ILE A 156 -19.09 1.43 -13.59
N THR A 157 -20.33 1.17 -13.99
CA THR A 157 -20.66 -0.03 -14.78
C THR A 157 -19.97 -0.05 -16.13
N ASP A 158 -19.71 1.12 -16.71
CA ASP A 158 -19.05 1.24 -18.02
C ASP A 158 -17.59 0.78 -17.99
N SER A 159 -16.99 0.75 -16.81
CA SER A 159 -15.59 0.39 -16.59
C SER A 159 -15.40 -0.85 -15.72
N LEU A 160 -16.50 -1.52 -15.35
CA LEU A 160 -16.45 -2.71 -14.53
C LEU A 160 -15.85 -3.88 -15.32
N ASP A 161 -14.77 -4.45 -14.81
CA ASP A 161 -14.11 -5.62 -15.40
C ASP A 161 -14.04 -6.75 -14.37
N PRO A 162 -14.98 -7.72 -14.45
CA PRO A 162 -14.99 -8.86 -13.54
C PRO A 162 -13.78 -9.80 -13.74
N ALA A 163 -13.15 -9.79 -14.91
CA ALA A 163 -12.00 -10.68 -15.18
C ALA A 163 -10.74 -10.21 -14.44
N THR A 164 -10.53 -8.90 -14.36
CA THR A 164 -9.42 -8.28 -13.61
C THR A 164 -9.83 -7.82 -12.22
N LEU A 165 -11.07 -8.02 -11.82
CA LEU A 165 -11.66 -7.56 -10.55
C LEU A 165 -11.42 -6.06 -10.35
N SER A 166 -11.63 -5.25 -11.38
CA SER A 166 -11.35 -3.81 -11.37
C SER A 166 -12.49 -2.97 -11.91
N ALA A 167 -12.49 -1.70 -11.48
CA ALA A 167 -13.41 -0.68 -11.98
C ALA A 167 -12.75 0.70 -11.89
N THR A 168 -13.25 1.68 -12.65
CA THR A 168 -12.68 3.03 -12.69
C THR A 168 -13.77 4.08 -12.60
N PHE A 169 -13.65 4.98 -11.64
CA PHE A 169 -14.42 6.22 -11.57
C PHE A 169 -13.63 7.32 -12.28
N ARG A 170 -14.24 8.01 -13.24
CA ARG A 170 -13.64 9.18 -13.90
C ARG A 170 -14.47 10.40 -13.56
N GLY A 171 -13.79 11.46 -13.11
CA GLY A 171 -14.44 12.68 -12.66
C GLY A 171 -13.90 13.95 -13.31
N HIS A 172 -14.79 14.91 -13.46
CA HIS A 172 -14.51 16.27 -13.92
C HIS A 172 -15.17 17.25 -12.94
N PRO A 173 -14.56 18.40 -12.63
CA PRO A 173 -15.22 19.42 -11.84
C PRO A 173 -16.49 19.92 -12.52
N THR A 174 -17.59 20.03 -11.79
CA THR A 174 -18.87 20.54 -12.30
C THR A 174 -18.80 22.03 -12.65
N HIS A 175 -17.89 22.76 -12.00
CA HIS A 175 -17.59 24.16 -12.25
C HIS A 175 -16.09 24.33 -12.46
N ASP A 176 -15.70 24.61 -13.70
CA ASP A 176 -14.29 24.81 -14.09
C ASP A 176 -14.14 26.10 -14.90
N PRO A 177 -14.06 27.26 -14.23
CA PRO A 177 -13.96 28.55 -14.90
C PRO A 177 -12.67 28.71 -15.72
N THR A 178 -11.63 27.95 -15.36
CA THR A 178 -10.34 27.98 -16.05
C THR A 178 -10.26 27.05 -17.24
N ARG A 179 -11.25 26.16 -17.40
CA ARG A 179 -11.27 25.07 -18.39
C ARG A 179 -10.05 24.15 -18.30
N ALA A 180 -9.46 24.03 -17.10
CA ALA A 180 -8.32 23.17 -16.87
C ALA A 180 -8.62 21.69 -17.15
N PHE A 181 -9.87 21.28 -16.94
CA PHE A 181 -10.35 19.91 -17.19
C PHE A 181 -11.11 19.75 -18.52
N ALA A 182 -11.02 20.71 -19.46
CA ALA A 182 -11.75 20.62 -20.72
C ALA A 182 -11.45 19.31 -21.51
N ASN A 183 -10.20 18.84 -21.45
CA ASN A 183 -9.74 17.60 -22.09
C ASN A 183 -9.12 16.62 -21.06
N GLY A 184 -9.31 16.87 -19.77
CA GLY A 184 -8.67 16.11 -18.71
C GLY A 184 -9.68 15.52 -17.74
N SER A 185 -9.23 14.56 -16.95
CA SER A 185 -10.03 13.92 -15.89
C SER A 185 -9.17 13.47 -14.73
N LEU A 186 -9.79 13.38 -13.56
CA LEU A 186 -9.26 12.62 -12.43
C LEU A 186 -9.87 11.21 -12.46
N ALA A 187 -9.05 10.18 -12.50
CA ALA A 187 -9.49 8.80 -12.49
C ALA A 187 -9.08 8.13 -11.17
N LEU A 188 -9.99 7.36 -10.59
CA LEU A 188 -9.74 6.46 -9.47
C LEU A 188 -10.05 5.04 -9.94
N ARG A 189 -9.01 4.24 -10.14
CA ARG A 189 -9.14 2.83 -10.48
C ARG A 189 -8.98 2.00 -9.23
N VAL A 190 -9.91 1.12 -9.00
CA VAL A 190 -9.87 0.15 -7.89
C VAL A 190 -9.71 -1.25 -8.46
N GLN A 191 -8.94 -2.08 -7.75
CA GLN A 191 -8.71 -3.48 -8.12
C GLN A 191 -8.60 -4.34 -6.87
N ALA A 192 -9.35 -5.43 -6.83
CA ALA A 192 -9.29 -6.44 -5.79
C ALA A 192 -8.49 -7.66 -6.26
N PHE A 193 -8.07 -8.49 -5.32
CA PHE A 193 -7.24 -9.68 -5.58
C PHE A 193 -7.80 -10.88 -4.83
N SER A 194 -7.84 -12.03 -5.50
CA SER A 194 -8.26 -13.30 -4.90
C SER A 194 -7.11 -14.08 -4.27
N ARG A 195 -5.87 -13.69 -4.55
CA ARG A 195 -4.62 -14.33 -4.08
C ARG A 195 -3.48 -13.33 -4.06
N THR A 196 -2.37 -13.73 -3.46
CA THR A 196 -1.14 -12.94 -3.46
C THR A 196 -0.57 -12.78 -4.88
N SER A 197 -0.25 -11.55 -5.26
CA SER A 197 0.31 -11.24 -6.58
C SER A 197 1.04 -9.90 -6.57
N ARG A 198 1.71 -9.60 -7.70
CA ARG A 198 2.33 -8.30 -7.95
C ARG A 198 2.01 -7.84 -9.37
N PRO A 199 1.73 -6.56 -9.61
CA PRO A 199 1.60 -6.04 -10.95
C PRO A 199 2.97 -6.05 -11.65
N ALA A 200 2.96 -6.21 -12.97
CA ALA A 200 4.17 -6.13 -13.78
C ALA A 200 4.74 -4.69 -13.82
N GLN A 201 3.85 -3.69 -13.74
CA GLN A 201 4.23 -2.28 -13.82
C GLN A 201 4.49 -1.67 -12.43
N PRO A 202 5.48 -0.73 -12.32
CA PRO A 202 5.71 0.02 -11.09
C PRO A 202 4.44 0.76 -10.61
N PRO A 203 4.31 0.95 -9.29
CA PRO A 203 5.28 0.68 -8.22
C PRO A 203 5.34 -0.77 -7.70
N ARG A 204 4.77 -1.76 -8.38
CA ARG A 204 4.81 -3.20 -8.07
C ARG A 204 4.49 -3.52 -6.60
N LEU A 205 3.44 -2.91 -6.08
CA LEU A 205 2.98 -3.16 -4.71
C LEU A 205 2.58 -4.63 -4.56
N LEU A 206 2.97 -5.24 -3.45
CA LEU A 206 2.54 -6.60 -3.12
C LEU A 206 1.07 -6.58 -2.71
N HIS A 207 0.28 -7.42 -3.35
CA HIS A 207 -1.14 -7.64 -3.04
C HIS A 207 -1.32 -8.99 -2.36
N THR A 208 -2.30 -9.07 -1.49
CA THR A 208 -2.80 -10.32 -0.90
C THR A 208 -4.30 -10.43 -1.12
N ALA A 209 -4.89 -11.56 -0.82
CA ALA A 209 -6.34 -11.72 -0.87
C ALA A 209 -7.09 -10.79 0.10
N ASP A 210 -6.39 -10.24 1.09
CA ASP A 210 -6.92 -9.28 2.09
C ASP A 210 -6.75 -7.82 1.67
N THR A 211 -6.38 -7.56 0.42
CA THR A 211 -6.07 -6.19 -0.04
C THR A 211 -6.87 -5.78 -1.26
N CYS A 212 -7.07 -4.46 -1.35
CA CYS A 212 -7.59 -3.77 -2.53
C CYS A 212 -6.61 -2.66 -2.90
N GLN A 213 -6.27 -2.54 -4.19
CA GLN A 213 -5.44 -1.44 -4.70
C GLN A 213 -6.31 -0.30 -5.19
N LEU A 214 -5.90 0.91 -4.88
CA LEU A 214 -6.34 2.14 -5.51
C LEU A 214 -5.21 2.71 -6.36
N GLU A 215 -5.53 3.11 -7.57
CA GLU A 215 -4.71 3.98 -8.42
C GLU A 215 -5.46 5.29 -8.67
N VAL A 216 -4.81 6.40 -8.37
CA VAL A 216 -5.30 7.74 -8.69
C VAL A 216 -4.50 8.26 -9.86
N ALA A 217 -5.17 8.68 -10.94
CA ALA A 217 -4.51 9.25 -12.11
C ALA A 217 -5.16 10.58 -12.52
N LEU A 218 -4.33 11.61 -12.65
CA LEU A 218 -4.71 12.90 -13.27
C LEU A 218 -4.22 12.87 -14.72
N VAL A 219 -5.15 12.99 -15.67
CA VAL A 219 -4.86 12.79 -17.09
C VAL A 219 -5.38 13.96 -17.91
N GLY A 220 -4.51 14.60 -18.70
CA GLY A 220 -4.88 15.59 -19.70
C GLY A 220 -5.43 16.91 -19.17
N ALA A 221 -5.45 17.15 -17.86
CA ALA A 221 -5.83 18.43 -17.31
C ALA A 221 -4.76 19.49 -17.64
N SER A 222 -5.18 20.67 -18.04
CA SER A 222 -4.27 21.79 -18.32
C SER A 222 -3.90 22.47 -17.00
N PRO A 223 -2.62 22.50 -16.60
CA PRO A 223 -2.21 23.17 -15.38
C PRO A 223 -2.39 24.69 -15.50
N ARG A 224 -2.66 25.35 -14.36
CA ARG A 224 -2.81 26.82 -14.28
C ARG A 224 -1.48 27.54 -14.31
N GLY A 225 -0.38 26.86 -14.01
CA GLY A 225 0.98 27.37 -14.09
C GLY A 225 1.86 26.53 -14.99
N ASN A 226 3.00 27.11 -15.45
CA ASN A 226 3.92 26.41 -16.36
C ASN A 226 4.60 25.20 -15.70
N ARG A 227 4.78 25.23 -14.37
CA ARG A 227 5.37 24.16 -13.57
C ARG A 227 4.51 23.88 -12.34
N SER A 228 3.28 23.53 -12.58
CA SER A 228 2.34 23.20 -11.52
C SER A 228 2.66 21.83 -10.93
N LEU A 229 2.71 21.77 -9.60
CA LEU A 229 2.70 20.53 -8.82
C LEU A 229 1.28 20.28 -8.34
N PHE A 230 0.92 19.00 -8.29
CA PHE A 230 -0.40 18.58 -7.80
C PHE A 230 -0.27 17.89 -6.45
N GLY A 231 -1.33 17.96 -5.68
CA GLY A 231 -1.45 17.27 -4.40
C GLY A 231 -2.88 16.82 -4.15
N LEU A 232 -3.03 15.85 -3.27
CA LEU A 232 -4.30 15.25 -2.92
C LEU A 232 -4.49 15.29 -1.40
N GLU A 233 -5.62 15.81 -0.94
CA GLU A 233 -6.01 15.74 0.47
C GLU A 233 -6.81 14.46 0.71
N VAL A 234 -6.39 13.72 1.73
CA VAL A 234 -7.03 12.47 2.14
C VAL A 234 -7.43 12.55 3.60
N ALA A 235 -8.71 12.37 3.87
CA ALA A 235 -9.23 12.23 5.22
C ALA A 235 -9.39 10.75 5.58
N THR A 236 -9.02 10.39 6.79
CA THR A 236 -9.13 9.04 7.35
C THR A 236 -10.17 9.02 8.46
N VAL A 237 -10.92 7.93 8.55
CA VAL A 237 -11.89 7.66 9.60
C VAL A 237 -11.69 6.26 10.12
N GLY A 238 -11.90 6.04 11.42
CA GLY A 238 -11.85 4.73 12.03
C GLY A 238 -12.85 4.61 13.17
N GLN A 239 -13.06 3.39 13.65
CA GLN A 239 -13.91 3.13 14.84
C GLN A 239 -13.39 3.82 16.11
N ARG A 240 -12.10 4.09 16.16
CA ARG A 240 -11.44 4.71 17.32
C ARG A 240 -11.22 6.20 17.09
N PRO A 241 -11.20 6.99 18.17
CA PRO A 241 -11.00 8.43 18.07
C PRO A 241 -9.58 8.83 17.63
N ASP A 242 -8.62 7.92 17.74
CA ASP A 242 -7.22 8.23 17.46
C ASP A 242 -6.92 8.18 15.96
N CYS A 243 -6.02 9.04 15.51
CA CYS A 243 -5.48 8.99 14.16
C CYS A 243 -4.73 7.67 13.91
N PRO A 244 -4.77 7.14 12.67
CA PRO A 244 -3.89 6.03 12.33
C PRO A 244 -2.42 6.41 12.52
N SER A 245 -1.62 5.43 12.93
CA SER A 245 -0.17 5.62 13.08
C SER A 245 0.50 5.66 11.72
N ALA A 246 1.19 6.76 11.42
CA ALA A 246 2.01 6.87 10.22
C ALA A 246 3.39 6.25 10.48
N GLN A 247 3.82 5.34 9.63
CA GLN A 247 5.11 4.65 9.73
C GLN A 247 5.82 4.66 8.38
N LYS A 248 7.15 4.68 8.43
CA LYS A 248 8.03 4.50 7.28
C LYS A 248 8.81 3.22 7.44
N ARG A 249 8.75 2.35 6.44
CA ARG A 249 9.59 1.15 6.38
C ARG A 249 10.62 1.31 5.28
N TYR A 250 11.84 0.85 5.54
CA TYR A 250 12.93 0.88 4.59
C TYR A 250 13.38 -0.54 4.29
N SER A 251 13.65 -0.80 3.00
CA SER A 251 14.32 -2.01 2.52
C SER A 251 15.79 -1.70 2.24
N ILE A 252 16.68 -2.66 2.43
CA ILE A 252 18.10 -2.52 2.07
C ILE A 252 18.28 -2.62 0.56
N ASP A 253 17.54 -3.53 -0.06
CA ASP A 253 17.52 -3.75 -1.51
C ASP A 253 16.08 -4.10 -1.92
N ASP A 254 15.66 -3.60 -3.08
CA ASP A 254 14.34 -3.86 -3.62
C ASP A 254 14.46 -4.34 -5.07
N GLU A 255 14.35 -5.65 -5.27
CA GLU A 255 14.40 -6.27 -6.59
C GLU A 255 13.19 -5.89 -7.47
N TYR A 256 12.08 -5.47 -6.84
CA TYR A 256 10.84 -5.17 -7.55
C TYR A 256 10.76 -3.72 -8.04
N THR A 257 11.29 -2.80 -7.24
CA THR A 257 11.31 -1.37 -7.59
C THR A 257 12.66 -0.77 -7.18
N PRO A 258 13.72 -1.05 -7.95
CA PRO A 258 15.06 -0.56 -7.64
C PRO A 258 15.09 0.95 -7.42
N ALA A 259 15.88 1.41 -6.45
CA ALA A 259 16.02 2.80 -6.02
C ALA A 259 14.81 3.40 -5.28
N ILE A 260 13.77 2.60 -4.97
CA ILE A 260 12.62 3.02 -4.15
C ILE A 260 12.57 2.11 -2.92
N PHE A 261 13.40 2.41 -1.93
CA PHE A 261 13.58 1.57 -0.72
C PHE A 261 12.63 1.91 0.42
N GLN A 262 11.76 2.92 0.24
CA GLN A 262 10.82 3.35 1.26
C GLN A 262 9.40 2.86 0.95
N MET A 263 8.69 2.50 2.02
CA MET A 263 7.25 2.22 2.04
C MET A 263 6.62 3.05 3.13
N ASP A 264 5.66 3.89 2.80
CA ASP A 264 4.87 4.66 3.74
C ASP A 264 3.60 3.88 4.11
N GLN A 265 3.24 3.86 5.39
CA GLN A 265 2.14 3.07 5.94
C GLN A 265 1.30 3.89 6.91
N LEU A 266 -0.01 3.70 6.84
CA LEU A 266 -0.96 4.09 7.88
C LEU A 266 -1.52 2.83 8.52
N LEU A 267 -1.48 2.76 9.84
CA LEU A 267 -1.96 1.60 10.62
C LEU A 267 -3.06 2.05 11.58
N TRP A 268 -4.21 1.39 11.51
CA TRP A 268 -5.34 1.63 12.41
C TRP A 268 -5.32 0.65 13.57
N GLY A 269 -4.97 1.13 14.74
CA GLY A 269 -5.12 0.43 16.01
C GLY A 269 -4.26 -0.82 16.22
N PRO A 270 -4.41 -1.47 17.40
CA PRO A 270 -3.91 -2.82 17.62
C PRO A 270 -4.81 -3.85 16.91
N LEU A 271 -4.29 -5.08 16.75
CA LEU A 271 -5.00 -6.19 16.10
C LEU A 271 -6.38 -6.47 16.69
N PRO A 272 -7.40 -6.77 15.86
CA PRO A 272 -7.39 -6.79 14.41
C PRO A 272 -7.27 -5.36 13.85
N SER A 273 -6.35 -5.13 12.93
CA SER A 273 -6.00 -3.82 12.40
C SER A 273 -6.20 -3.74 10.89
N GLY A 274 -6.43 -2.53 10.40
CA GLY A 274 -6.34 -2.25 8.97
C GLY A 274 -5.10 -1.46 8.65
N PHE A 275 -4.76 -1.40 7.38
CA PHE A 275 -3.64 -0.62 6.90
C PHE A 275 -3.91 0.01 5.54
N ALA A 276 -3.18 1.08 5.26
CA ALA A 276 -2.98 1.61 3.92
C ALA A 276 -1.48 1.77 3.71
N GLN A 277 -0.95 1.33 2.57
CA GLN A 277 0.48 1.47 2.28
C GLN A 277 0.72 1.86 0.84
N TRP A 278 1.78 2.63 0.60
CA TRP A 278 2.21 3.05 -0.73
C TRP A 278 3.73 3.25 -0.77
N ARG A 279 4.29 3.21 -1.97
CA ARG A 279 5.64 3.73 -2.19
C ARG A 279 5.57 5.24 -2.37
N PRO A 280 6.52 6.04 -1.84
CA PRO A 280 6.52 7.49 -1.97
C PRO A 280 6.94 7.93 -3.38
N VAL A 281 6.28 7.40 -4.38
CA VAL A 281 6.53 7.64 -5.80
C VAL A 281 5.22 7.79 -6.57
N ALA A 282 5.18 8.75 -7.47
CA ALA A 282 4.19 8.88 -8.52
C ALA A 282 4.90 8.83 -9.88
N PHE A 283 4.15 8.69 -10.96
CA PHE A 283 4.72 8.59 -12.31
C PHE A 283 4.11 9.65 -13.23
N SER A 284 4.94 10.32 -14.03
CA SER A 284 4.51 11.30 -15.04
C SER A 284 4.13 10.66 -16.39
N GLN A 285 4.16 9.33 -16.49
CA GLN A 285 3.81 8.58 -17.70
C GLN A 285 2.98 7.35 -17.35
N LYS A 286 2.09 6.94 -18.28
CA LYS A 286 1.21 5.79 -18.10
C LYS A 286 1.98 4.47 -17.95
N GLN A 287 3.07 4.32 -18.69
CA GLN A 287 4.02 3.21 -18.50
C GLN A 287 5.07 3.68 -17.50
N GLY A 288 4.78 3.57 -16.21
CA GLY A 288 5.68 3.99 -15.14
C GLY A 288 7.08 3.38 -15.30
N GLY A 289 8.11 4.18 -15.07
CA GLY A 289 9.51 3.77 -15.15
C GLY A 289 10.39 4.72 -14.34
N ARG A 290 11.69 4.42 -14.26
CA ARG A 290 12.64 5.23 -13.48
C ARG A 290 12.69 6.68 -13.95
N ASP A 291 12.63 6.90 -15.27
CA ASP A 291 12.74 8.24 -15.86
C ASP A 291 11.50 9.10 -15.68
N SER A 292 10.35 8.48 -15.42
CA SER A 292 9.07 9.15 -15.16
C SER A 292 8.70 9.19 -13.67
N ALA A 293 9.56 8.67 -12.80
CA ALA A 293 9.32 8.61 -11.37
C ALA A 293 9.45 10.00 -10.72
N MET A 294 8.41 10.41 -10.01
CA MET A 294 8.32 11.63 -9.24
C MET A 294 8.22 11.30 -7.75
N HIS A 295 8.84 12.11 -6.90
CA HIS A 295 8.70 11.95 -5.47
C HIS A 295 7.24 12.21 -5.03
N CYS A 296 6.72 11.35 -4.15
CA CYS A 296 5.42 11.55 -3.51
C CYS A 296 5.65 11.76 -2.02
N GLN A 297 5.34 12.96 -1.52
CA GLN A 297 5.53 13.31 -0.13
C GLN A 297 4.20 13.36 0.61
N ALA A 298 4.10 12.64 1.73
CA ALA A 298 2.97 12.70 2.65
C ALA A 298 3.26 13.68 3.79
N SER A 299 2.31 14.56 4.10
CA SER A 299 2.35 15.38 5.30
C SER A 299 2.07 14.54 6.56
N PRO A 300 2.46 15.00 7.75
CA PRO A 300 1.96 14.43 9.00
C PRO A 300 0.44 14.45 9.04
N LEU A 301 -0.16 13.46 9.74
CA LEU A 301 -1.59 13.46 10.00
C LEU A 301 -1.95 14.50 11.06
N TYR A 302 -3.08 15.15 10.88
CA TYR A 302 -3.63 16.08 11.85
C TYR A 302 -5.13 15.84 12.05
N PRO A 303 -5.62 15.90 13.30
CA PRO A 303 -7.05 15.78 13.58
C PRO A 303 -7.81 16.96 12.98
N THR A 304 -9.00 16.70 12.44
CA THR A 304 -9.82 17.71 11.78
C THR A 304 -11.29 17.52 12.12
N LEU A 305 -12.02 18.62 12.24
CA LEU A 305 -13.44 18.58 12.47
C LEU A 305 -14.22 18.16 11.21
N ALA A 306 -15.20 17.31 11.37
CA ALA A 306 -16.05 16.84 10.28
C ALA A 306 -16.71 17.97 9.46
N CYS A 307 -17.05 19.10 10.10
CA CYS A 307 -17.67 20.24 9.43
C CYS A 307 -16.75 20.98 8.45
N LEU A 308 -15.43 20.77 8.53
CA LEU A 308 -14.45 21.37 7.62
C LEU A 308 -14.21 20.53 6.36
N LEU A 309 -14.74 19.31 6.34
CA LEU A 309 -14.56 18.35 5.24
C LEU A 309 -15.85 18.24 4.41
N PRO A 310 -15.73 17.92 3.11
CA PRO A 310 -16.89 17.57 2.30
C PRO A 310 -17.61 16.34 2.88
N LYS A 311 -18.94 16.39 2.92
CA LYS A 311 -19.75 15.29 3.42
C LYS A 311 -19.71 14.11 2.45
N SER A 312 -19.39 12.92 2.95
CA SER A 312 -19.50 11.65 2.23
C SER A 312 -20.67 10.85 2.77
N PRO A 313 -21.72 10.59 1.96
CA PRO A 313 -22.91 9.87 2.41
C PRO A 313 -22.60 8.47 2.96
N ILE A 314 -21.70 7.71 2.32
CA ILE A 314 -21.38 6.35 2.79
C ILE A 314 -20.68 6.37 4.15
N ILE A 315 -19.85 7.38 4.41
CA ILE A 315 -19.15 7.51 5.69
C ILE A 315 -20.13 7.91 6.80
N GLN A 316 -20.97 8.89 6.54
CA GLN A 316 -22.02 9.28 7.49
C GLN A 316 -23.06 8.18 7.68
N GLY A 317 -23.42 7.44 6.60
CA GLY A 317 -24.35 6.33 6.65
C GLY A 317 -23.86 5.16 7.51
N PHE A 318 -22.55 4.91 7.55
CA PHE A 318 -21.96 3.82 8.32
C PHE A 318 -21.52 4.23 9.73
N PHE A 319 -20.77 5.34 9.87
CA PHE A 319 -20.19 5.78 11.14
C PHE A 319 -21.10 6.74 11.92
N GLY A 320 -22.16 7.26 11.31
CA GLY A 320 -23.02 8.30 11.90
C GLY A 320 -22.36 9.67 11.95
N SER A 321 -22.86 10.52 12.86
CA SER A 321 -22.37 11.91 13.04
C SER A 321 -21.07 12.00 13.85
N TRP A 322 -20.63 10.91 14.46
CA TRP A 322 -19.47 10.84 15.34
C TRP A 322 -18.23 10.42 14.54
N ASN A 323 -17.55 11.39 13.99
CA ASN A 323 -16.40 11.11 13.18
C ASN A 323 -15.20 11.93 13.63
N ASN A 324 -14.19 11.27 14.16
CA ASN A 324 -12.86 11.82 14.30
C ASN A 324 -12.13 11.61 12.98
N PHE A 325 -12.00 12.69 12.23
CA PHE A 325 -11.24 12.69 10.99
C PHE A 325 -9.80 13.07 11.27
N CYS A 326 -8.90 12.35 10.62
CA CYS A 326 -7.50 12.73 10.53
C CYS A 326 -7.15 12.93 9.07
N VAL A 327 -6.51 14.04 8.76
CA VAL A 327 -6.24 14.46 7.39
C VAL A 327 -4.74 14.48 7.14
N PHE A 328 -4.33 14.12 5.95
CA PHE A 328 -2.98 14.31 5.44
C PHE A 328 -3.02 14.71 3.97
N ASN A 329 -1.95 15.35 3.52
CA ASN A 329 -1.81 15.76 2.13
C ASN A 329 -0.70 14.93 1.46
N LEU A 330 -0.95 14.51 0.24
CA LEU A 330 0.03 13.95 -0.66
C LEU A 330 0.41 15.03 -1.67
N THR A 331 1.71 15.27 -1.87
CA THR A 331 2.23 16.19 -2.89
C THR A 331 3.08 15.40 -3.87
N PHE A 332 2.86 15.61 -5.16
CA PHE A 332 3.49 14.85 -6.24
C PHE A 332 4.47 15.72 -7.03
N GLY A 333 5.71 15.25 -7.13
CA GLY A 333 6.79 15.94 -7.83
C GLY A 333 7.58 16.90 -6.96
N ALA A 334 8.57 17.53 -7.57
CA ALA A 334 9.41 18.58 -7.01
C ALA A 334 9.56 19.70 -8.04
N SER A 335 10.15 20.82 -7.64
CA SER A 335 10.45 21.96 -8.54
C SER A 335 11.40 21.59 -9.69
N THR A 336 12.15 20.50 -9.54
CA THR A 336 13.11 19.99 -10.51
C THR A 336 12.85 18.53 -10.85
N GLY A 337 13.22 18.09 -12.05
CA GLY A 337 13.03 16.69 -12.49
C GLY A 337 11.70 16.45 -13.21
N PRO A 338 11.29 15.18 -13.37
CA PRO A 338 10.04 14.82 -14.03
C PRO A 338 8.82 15.42 -13.30
N GLY A 339 7.83 15.86 -14.05
CA GLY A 339 6.65 16.50 -13.51
C GLY A 339 5.40 16.29 -14.37
N TYR A 340 4.28 16.75 -13.86
CA TYR A 340 3.01 16.71 -14.62
C TYR A 340 3.08 17.46 -15.95
N TRP A 341 3.91 18.50 -16.02
CA TRP A 341 4.13 19.31 -17.23
C TRP A 341 4.73 18.54 -18.41
N ASP A 342 5.34 17.37 -18.19
CA ASP A 342 6.00 16.63 -19.28
C ASP A 342 4.98 16.01 -20.24
N GLN A 343 3.94 15.36 -19.71
CA GLN A 343 2.94 14.65 -20.50
C GLN A 343 1.48 14.90 -20.05
N HIS A 344 1.25 15.86 -19.18
CA HIS A 344 -0.06 16.09 -18.55
C HIS A 344 -0.66 14.79 -17.99
N TYR A 345 0.21 14.01 -17.36
CA TYR A 345 -0.13 12.74 -16.72
C TYR A 345 0.54 12.63 -15.35
N LEU A 346 -0.20 12.12 -14.40
CA LEU A 346 0.29 11.77 -13.08
C LEU A 346 -0.49 10.54 -12.62
N SER A 347 0.21 9.52 -12.11
CA SER A 347 -0.43 8.42 -11.42
C SER A 347 0.28 8.10 -10.11
N TRP A 348 -0.51 7.68 -9.12
CA TRP A 348 -0.05 7.24 -7.82
C TRP A 348 -0.93 6.08 -7.35
N SER A 349 -0.34 5.10 -6.65
CA SER A 349 -1.05 3.91 -6.21
C SER A 349 -0.82 3.62 -4.74
N MET A 350 -1.85 3.09 -4.09
CA MET A 350 -1.80 2.59 -2.73
C MET A 350 -2.55 1.26 -2.62
N VAL A 351 -2.21 0.48 -1.60
CA VAL A 351 -2.92 -0.75 -1.21
C VAL A 351 -3.51 -0.53 0.17
N LEU A 352 -4.78 -0.88 0.33
CA LEU A 352 -5.45 -0.90 1.62
C LEU A 352 -5.97 -2.31 1.92
N GLY A 353 -5.98 -2.67 3.20
CA GLY A 353 -6.37 -4.02 3.58
C GLY A 353 -6.49 -4.22 5.08
N MET A 354 -6.76 -5.47 5.44
CA MET A 354 -6.89 -5.95 6.81
C MET A 354 -5.64 -6.73 7.23
N GLY A 355 -5.30 -6.67 8.52
CA GLY A 355 -4.18 -7.38 9.10
C GLY A 355 -2.86 -6.62 9.04
N SER A 356 -1.77 -7.34 8.94
CA SER A 356 -0.43 -6.75 8.81
C SER A 356 -0.16 -6.37 7.35
N PRO A 357 0.40 -5.17 7.10
CA PRO A 357 0.80 -4.79 5.75
C PRO A 357 1.73 -5.84 5.15
N PRO A 358 1.53 -6.24 3.88
CA PRO A 358 2.42 -7.17 3.21
C PRO A 358 3.82 -6.58 3.09
N VAL A 359 4.83 -7.38 3.43
CA VAL A 359 6.24 -6.99 3.43
C VAL A 359 6.90 -7.56 2.19
N ASP A 360 7.65 -6.71 1.50
CA ASP A 360 8.51 -7.14 0.40
C ASP A 360 9.68 -7.96 0.95
N ALA A 361 9.64 -9.26 0.71
CA ALA A 361 10.73 -10.17 1.01
C ALA A 361 11.61 -10.34 -0.23
N LEU A 362 12.92 -10.41 -0.02
CA LEU A 362 13.86 -10.75 -1.08
C LEU A 362 13.55 -12.13 -1.63
N SER A 363 13.65 -12.31 -2.95
CA SER A 363 13.43 -13.61 -3.56
C SER A 363 14.47 -14.63 -3.06
N PRO A 364 14.12 -15.94 -3.03
CA PRO A 364 15.09 -16.99 -2.67
C PRO A 364 16.35 -16.96 -3.54
N LEU A 365 16.21 -16.54 -4.81
CA LEU A 365 17.35 -16.40 -5.72
C LEU A 365 18.31 -15.30 -5.25
N VAL A 366 17.80 -14.11 -4.92
CA VAL A 366 18.60 -12.98 -4.42
C VAL A 366 19.26 -13.34 -3.09
N LEU A 367 18.53 -13.98 -2.18
CA LEU A 367 19.08 -14.48 -0.91
C LEU A 367 20.21 -15.49 -1.14
N SER A 368 20.06 -16.39 -2.12
CA SER A 368 21.09 -17.37 -2.48
C SER A 368 22.34 -16.69 -3.03
N ILE A 369 22.17 -15.72 -3.93
CA ILE A 369 23.28 -14.94 -4.50
C ILE A 369 24.02 -14.17 -3.39
N MET A 370 23.29 -13.51 -2.49
CA MET A 370 23.86 -12.80 -1.34
C MET A 370 24.62 -13.74 -0.41
N ALA A 371 24.05 -14.91 -0.11
CA ALA A 371 24.67 -15.90 0.74
C ALA A 371 26.00 -16.41 0.16
N VAL A 372 26.06 -16.65 -1.16
CA VAL A 372 27.28 -17.07 -1.85
C VAL A 372 28.30 -15.93 -1.94
N ALA A 373 27.84 -14.72 -2.32
CA ALA A 373 28.71 -13.57 -2.51
C ALA A 373 29.35 -13.06 -1.20
N LEU A 374 28.63 -13.11 -0.09
CA LEU A 374 29.14 -12.67 1.22
C LEU A 374 29.71 -13.81 2.05
N GLY A 375 29.07 -14.99 2.00
CA GLY A 375 29.52 -16.17 2.75
C GLY A 375 30.80 -16.80 2.20
N GLY A 376 30.98 -16.84 0.88
CA GLY A 376 32.15 -17.41 0.24
C GLY A 376 33.47 -16.75 0.69
N PRO A 377 33.64 -15.43 0.53
CA PRO A 377 34.82 -14.71 1.02
C PRO A 377 35.02 -14.84 2.54
N GLY A 378 33.93 -14.79 3.32
CA GLY A 378 33.98 -14.98 4.76
C GLY A 378 34.53 -16.34 5.17
N LEU A 379 34.07 -17.40 4.52
CA LEU A 379 34.58 -18.76 4.74
C LEU A 379 36.06 -18.91 4.34
N MET A 380 36.46 -18.28 3.21
CA MET A 380 37.86 -18.28 2.80
C MET A 380 38.78 -17.57 3.81
N LEU A 381 38.35 -16.44 4.36
CA LEU A 381 39.08 -15.71 5.40
C LEU A 381 39.20 -16.53 6.69
N LEU A 382 38.10 -17.20 7.11
CA LEU A 382 38.10 -18.07 8.28
C LEU A 382 39.04 -19.30 8.07
N ALA A 383 38.93 -19.96 6.93
CA ALA A 383 39.77 -21.10 6.58
C ALA A 383 41.27 -20.70 6.47
N GLY A 384 41.57 -19.57 5.81
CA GLY A 384 42.91 -19.03 5.73
C GLY A 384 43.48 -18.64 7.08
N GLY A 385 42.70 -17.98 7.94
CA GLY A 385 43.06 -17.64 9.30
C GLY A 385 43.33 -18.88 10.16
N LEU A 386 42.50 -19.89 10.05
CA LEU A 386 42.70 -21.16 10.75
C LEU A 386 43.95 -21.89 10.25
N PHE A 387 44.20 -21.91 8.95
CA PHE A 387 45.39 -22.49 8.35
C PHE A 387 46.67 -21.83 8.84
N LEU A 388 46.68 -20.47 8.90
CA LEU A 388 47.80 -19.72 9.44
C LEU A 388 48.05 -20.00 10.94
N LEU A 389 46.98 -20.09 11.73
CA LEU A 389 47.10 -20.40 13.17
C LEU A 389 47.63 -21.84 13.42
N LEU A 390 47.18 -22.81 12.63
CA LEU A 390 47.66 -24.19 12.69
C LEU A 390 49.09 -24.32 12.15
N GLY A 391 49.44 -23.59 11.09
CA GLY A 391 50.79 -23.52 10.54
C GLY A 391 51.79 -22.90 11.53
N HIS A 392 51.37 -21.82 12.22
CA HIS A 392 52.23 -21.17 13.21
C HIS A 392 52.52 -22.10 14.41
N LYS A 393 51.55 -22.89 14.84
CA LYS A 393 51.76 -23.91 15.91
C LYS A 393 52.78 -24.99 15.52
N ARG A 394 52.81 -25.40 14.24
CA ARG A 394 53.79 -26.40 13.76
C ARG A 394 55.21 -25.85 13.62
N HIS A 395 55.41 -24.58 13.36
CA HIS A 395 56.74 -23.95 13.29
C HIS A 395 57.33 -23.63 14.66
N SER A 396 56.52 -23.54 15.72
CA SER A 396 57.01 -23.28 17.11
C SER A 396 57.63 -24.49 17.81
N GLU A 397 57.57 -25.68 17.22
CA GLU A 397 58.10 -26.91 17.81
C GLU A 397 59.52 -27.29 17.38
N TYR A 398 60.14 -26.49 16.45
CA TYR A 398 61.54 -26.68 16.10
C TYR A 398 62.44 -25.83 17.02
N GLN A 399 62.90 -26.41 18.15
CA GLN A 399 64.03 -25.90 18.90
C GLN A 399 65.33 -26.34 18.21
N PRO A 400 66.30 -25.45 17.95
CA PRO A 400 67.59 -25.87 17.49
C PRO A 400 68.34 -26.60 18.61
N ILE A 401 68.75 -27.79 18.31
CA ILE A 401 69.70 -28.54 19.17
C ILE A 401 71.09 -27.95 18.91
N ASN A 402 71.65 -27.28 19.92
CA ASN A 402 73.10 -27.00 20.01
C ASN A 402 73.80 -28.15 20.69
#